data_9ce66d21e1450b1016cb420dc5c6a412
#
_entry.id   9ce66d21e1450b1016cb420dc5c6a412
#
_cell.length_a   1.000
_cell.length_b   1.000
_cell.length_c   1.000
_cell.angle_alpha   90.00
_cell.angle_beta   90.00
_cell.angle_gamma   90.00
#
_symmetry.space_group_name_H-M   'P 1'
#
loop_
_entity.id
_entity.type
_entity.pdbx_description
1 polymer ?
#
loop_
_entity_poly.entity_id
_entity_poly.type
_entity_poly.pdbx_seq_one_letter_code
_entity_poly.pdbx_strand_id
1 'polypeptide(L)'
;CPADKVTPVTSYLETKLYECGIMPSRTAYNQLELFTDSFPGNGYAFNPDYDLFLTLSDAALCFFFKEHLKGSEDTPLTTYYTDRQGLPVCIDITGKEGKVKMTDNANFFCIGPSGSGKSFHMNSVVRQLLEQKTDVVMVDTGDSYEGICGYYKGTYISYSKEKPISMNPFKVTKEEYDLNFGEKKNFLKSLIFLIFKGNDFPSKIEDMLINQTIVEYYEAYFQPFTKFTEKEREGLRQKLLVASKMEEDYDKFSHSMEDIDAQIREAERDKQAESRALMLPAEARRLKLLRQCRSLYALAQDEAASKGEKERALQIIENYKKELYNNSMLIKIDKQIDHIEEQKRRLKVRELSFNSYYEFALERIPQIVAQEKIQFNIRDFAAILKQFYRGGELEMTLNSDLDVNLFDEQFIVFEIDKIKDDPVLFPIVVLIIMDVFLQKMRIKKGR
;
A
#
# COMPACT_ATOMS: atom_id res chain seq x y z
N CYS A 1 -7.08 -24.09 63.32
CA CYS A 1 -6.50 -22.82 63.78
C CYS A 1 -5.74 -23.09 65.08
N PRO A 2 -4.50 -22.57 65.30
CA PRO A 2 -3.82 -22.62 66.58
C PRO A 2 -4.65 -21.99 67.72
N ALA A 3 -4.62 -22.53 68.91
CA ALA A 3 -5.46 -22.13 70.04
C ALA A 3 -5.33 -20.63 70.40
N ASP A 4 -4.12 -20.08 70.30
CA ASP A 4 -3.80 -18.67 70.53
C ASP A 4 -4.42 -17.72 69.51
N LYS A 5 -4.77 -18.23 68.35
CA LYS A 5 -5.36 -17.46 67.25
C LYS A 5 -6.90 -17.59 67.14
N VAL A 6 -7.51 -18.43 67.94
CA VAL A 6 -8.97 -18.67 67.88
C VAL A 6 -9.75 -17.37 68.09
N THR A 7 -9.45 -16.64 69.16
CA THR A 7 -10.19 -15.40 69.49
C THR A 7 -10.09 -14.32 68.38
N PRO A 8 -8.91 -13.96 67.88
CA PRO A 8 -8.81 -12.97 66.83
C PRO A 8 -9.44 -13.42 65.51
N VAL A 9 -9.34 -14.71 65.14
CA VAL A 9 -9.97 -15.26 63.95
C VAL A 9 -11.47 -15.26 64.08
N THR A 10 -12.02 -15.67 65.23
CA THR A 10 -13.47 -15.64 65.51
C THR A 10 -14.02 -14.22 65.41
N SER A 11 -13.38 -13.25 66.04
CA SER A 11 -13.78 -11.85 65.97
C SER A 11 -13.73 -11.29 64.52
N TYR A 12 -12.75 -11.67 63.78
CA TYR A 12 -12.65 -11.30 62.38
C TYR A 12 -13.80 -11.89 61.54
N LEU A 13 -14.05 -13.18 61.68
CA LEU A 13 -15.13 -13.87 60.97
C LEU A 13 -16.48 -13.31 61.32
N GLU A 14 -16.74 -13.08 62.63
CA GLU A 14 -18.00 -12.45 63.09
C GLU A 14 -18.23 -11.09 62.50
N THR A 15 -17.17 -10.24 62.46
CA THR A 15 -17.24 -8.92 61.86
C THR A 15 -17.63 -9.01 60.37
N LYS A 16 -16.99 -9.94 59.64
CA LYS A 16 -17.26 -10.15 58.23
C LYS A 16 -18.67 -10.70 57.96
N LEU A 17 -19.14 -11.61 58.79
CA LEU A 17 -20.50 -12.15 58.68
C LEU A 17 -21.58 -11.08 59.01
N TYR A 18 -21.32 -10.25 60.05
CA TYR A 18 -22.20 -9.11 60.33
C TYR A 18 -22.29 -8.08 59.20
N GLU A 19 -21.15 -7.79 58.54
CA GLU A 19 -21.09 -6.96 57.35
C GLU A 19 -22.00 -7.51 56.20
N CYS A 20 -22.14 -8.85 56.16
CA CYS A 20 -23.02 -9.53 55.17
C CYS A 20 -24.45 -9.72 55.71
N GLY A 21 -24.81 -9.20 56.86
CA GLY A 21 -26.14 -9.36 57.47
C GLY A 21 -26.40 -10.75 58.07
N ILE A 22 -25.34 -11.55 58.31
CA ILE A 22 -25.41 -12.90 58.88
C ILE A 22 -25.05 -12.81 60.37
N MET A 23 -25.93 -13.28 61.25
CA MET A 23 -25.67 -13.36 62.69
C MET A 23 -25.09 -14.76 63.06
N PRO A 24 -23.81 -14.88 63.38
CA PRO A 24 -23.25 -16.15 63.78
C PRO A 24 -23.67 -16.53 65.20
N SER A 25 -23.98 -17.80 65.43
CA SER A 25 -24.22 -18.32 66.76
C SER A 25 -22.92 -18.59 67.49
N ARG A 26 -22.75 -17.98 68.67
CA ARG A 26 -21.54 -18.18 69.52
C ARG A 26 -21.68 -19.33 70.50
N THR A 27 -22.90 -19.76 70.80
CA THR A 27 -23.16 -20.72 71.88
C THR A 27 -23.87 -21.97 71.35
N ALA A 28 -23.14 -22.71 70.53
CA ALA A 28 -23.59 -24.01 70.08
C ALA A 28 -23.01 -25.05 71.01
N TYR A 29 -23.80 -25.69 71.89
CA TYR A 29 -23.39 -26.76 72.73
C TYR A 29 -23.13 -28.08 71.98
N ASN A 30 -23.67 -28.18 70.78
CA ASN A 30 -23.56 -29.28 69.82
C ASN A 30 -22.46 -29.08 68.76
N GLN A 31 -21.40 -28.29 69.03
CA GLN A 31 -20.31 -28.01 68.09
C GLN A 31 -19.66 -29.21 67.48
N LEU A 32 -19.41 -30.25 68.30
CA LEU A 32 -18.82 -31.52 67.88
C LEU A 32 -19.79 -32.25 66.90
N GLU A 33 -21.05 -32.28 67.26
CA GLU A 33 -22.11 -32.91 66.47
C GLU A 33 -22.20 -32.21 65.09
N LEU A 34 -22.38 -30.90 65.09
CA LEU A 34 -22.39 -30.12 63.86
C LEU A 34 -21.15 -30.32 63.01
N PHE A 35 -19.98 -30.42 63.62
CA PHE A 35 -18.74 -30.68 62.93
C PHE A 35 -18.74 -32.07 62.27
N THR A 36 -19.13 -33.13 63.05
CA THR A 36 -19.18 -34.50 62.50
C THR A 36 -20.24 -34.65 61.38
N ASP A 37 -21.39 -33.99 61.55
CA ASP A 37 -22.51 -34.08 60.61
C ASP A 37 -22.24 -33.27 59.33
N SER A 38 -21.33 -32.30 59.38
CA SER A 38 -20.89 -31.54 58.20
C SER A 38 -19.98 -32.30 57.27
N PHE A 39 -19.49 -33.49 57.63
CA PHE A 39 -18.68 -34.31 56.72
C PHE A 39 -19.51 -34.82 55.54
N PRO A 40 -18.93 -34.92 54.35
CA PRO A 40 -19.63 -35.46 53.19
C PRO A 40 -20.29 -36.81 53.46
N GLY A 41 -21.58 -36.91 53.25
CA GLY A 41 -22.38 -38.12 53.47
C GLY A 41 -23.09 -38.19 54.85
N ASN A 42 -22.78 -37.31 55.82
CA ASN A 42 -23.39 -37.31 57.14
C ASN A 42 -24.54 -36.30 57.28
N GLY A 43 -24.88 -35.55 56.23
CA GLY A 43 -25.92 -34.49 56.30
C GLY A 43 -27.30 -34.96 56.73
N TYR A 44 -27.60 -36.25 56.72
CA TYR A 44 -28.82 -36.83 57.22
C TYR A 44 -28.95 -36.79 58.79
N ALA A 45 -27.82 -36.59 59.49
CA ALA A 45 -27.79 -36.54 60.96
C ALA A 45 -28.20 -35.17 61.52
N PHE A 46 -28.17 -34.11 60.70
CA PHE A 46 -28.63 -32.80 61.15
C PHE A 46 -30.06 -32.83 61.65
N ASN A 47 -30.28 -32.24 62.81
CA ASN A 47 -31.63 -32.11 63.37
C ASN A 47 -32.42 -31.05 62.59
N PRO A 48 -33.58 -31.43 61.98
CA PRO A 48 -34.35 -30.48 61.15
C PRO A 48 -34.91 -29.29 61.94
N ASP A 49 -35.13 -29.48 63.28
CA ASP A 49 -35.73 -28.46 64.11
C ASP A 49 -34.76 -27.39 64.63
N TYR A 50 -33.46 -27.74 64.70
CA TYR A 50 -32.44 -26.86 65.29
C TYR A 50 -31.28 -26.51 64.36
N ASP A 51 -30.96 -27.39 63.43
CA ASP A 51 -29.73 -27.27 62.62
C ASP A 51 -30.07 -26.80 61.18
N LEU A 52 -31.34 -26.90 60.81
CA LEU A 52 -31.77 -26.53 59.45
C LEU A 52 -32.67 -25.31 59.52
N PHE A 53 -32.57 -24.44 58.53
CA PHE A 53 -33.51 -23.35 58.36
C PHE A 53 -33.97 -23.26 56.90
N LEU A 54 -35.23 -22.86 56.75
CA LEU A 54 -35.84 -22.73 55.45
C LEU A 54 -35.33 -21.48 54.75
N THR A 55 -34.85 -21.66 53.55
CA THR A 55 -34.41 -20.53 52.70
C THR A 55 -34.80 -20.76 51.22
N LEU A 56 -34.68 -19.74 50.38
CA LEU A 56 -34.86 -19.87 48.97
C LEU A 56 -33.64 -20.54 48.33
N SER A 57 -33.90 -21.33 47.28
CA SER A 57 -32.83 -22.00 46.52
C SER A 57 -31.78 -21.04 46.01
N ASP A 58 -32.19 -19.86 45.53
CA ASP A 58 -31.26 -18.83 45.02
C ASP A 58 -30.32 -18.32 46.13
N ALA A 59 -30.85 -18.13 47.37
CA ALA A 59 -30.03 -17.73 48.51
C ALA A 59 -29.05 -18.85 48.93
N ALA A 60 -29.51 -20.11 48.93
CA ALA A 60 -28.66 -21.26 49.25
C ALA A 60 -27.54 -21.43 48.21
N LEU A 61 -27.84 -21.22 46.93
CA LEU A 61 -26.85 -21.31 45.83
C LEU A 61 -25.76 -20.25 45.93
N CYS A 62 -25.97 -19.12 46.61
CA CYS A 62 -24.91 -18.13 46.84
C CYS A 62 -23.78 -18.64 47.73
N PHE A 63 -24.02 -19.67 48.55
CA PHE A 63 -22.99 -20.32 49.40
C PHE A 63 -22.27 -21.46 48.72
N PHE A 64 -22.75 -21.89 47.53
CA PHE A 64 -22.04 -22.91 46.78
C PHE A 64 -20.84 -22.29 46.07
N PHE A 65 -19.67 -22.76 46.45
CA PHE A 65 -18.48 -22.44 45.68
C PHE A 65 -18.56 -23.17 44.34
N LYS A 66 -18.58 -22.39 43.29
CA LYS A 66 -18.59 -22.94 41.94
C LYS A 66 -17.19 -23.41 41.56
N GLU A 67 -16.91 -24.65 41.86
CA GLU A 67 -15.62 -25.28 41.56
C GLU A 67 -15.38 -25.41 40.05
N HIS A 68 -16.47 -25.50 39.28
CA HIS A 68 -16.39 -25.60 37.84
C HIS A 68 -16.38 -24.23 37.21
N LEU A 69 -15.23 -23.87 36.77
CA LEU A 69 -15.01 -22.65 36.05
C LEU A 69 -15.58 -22.71 34.66
N LYS A 70 -15.67 -21.55 34.07
CA LYS A 70 -15.87 -21.38 32.64
C LYS A 70 -14.97 -22.39 31.93
N GLY A 71 -15.54 -23.11 30.98
CA GLY A 71 -14.78 -24.10 30.24
C GLY A 71 -13.54 -23.45 29.60
N SER A 72 -12.43 -24.18 29.64
CA SER A 72 -11.24 -23.77 28.88
C SER A 72 -11.42 -24.05 27.39
N GLU A 73 -10.88 -23.21 26.57
CA GLU A 73 -10.82 -23.48 25.13
C GLU A 73 -9.83 -24.64 24.87
N ASP A 74 -10.18 -25.49 23.93
CA ASP A 74 -9.40 -26.71 23.60
C ASP A 74 -8.87 -26.57 22.16
N THR A 75 -7.85 -25.73 22.01
CA THR A 75 -7.15 -25.52 20.73
C THR A 75 -5.63 -25.58 20.96
N PRO A 76 -4.83 -25.87 19.93
CA PRO A 76 -3.36 -25.87 20.05
C PRO A 76 -2.77 -24.51 20.37
N LEU A 77 -3.51 -23.41 20.11
CA LEU A 77 -3.05 -22.03 20.32
C LEU A 77 -3.54 -21.42 21.63
N THR A 78 -3.90 -22.27 22.60
CA THR A 78 -4.42 -21.83 23.89
C THR A 78 -3.34 -21.19 24.75
N THR A 79 -3.61 -20.01 25.27
CA THR A 79 -2.78 -19.30 26.23
C THR A 79 -3.27 -19.57 27.65
N TYR A 80 -2.34 -19.84 28.59
CA TYR A 80 -2.66 -20.19 29.95
C TYR A 80 -2.75 -18.98 30.85
N TYR A 81 -3.85 -18.87 31.56
CA TYR A 81 -4.15 -17.82 32.53
C TYR A 81 -4.58 -18.43 33.86
N THR A 82 -4.65 -17.62 34.89
CA THR A 82 -5.35 -17.94 36.12
C THR A 82 -6.47 -16.92 36.35
N ASP A 83 -7.59 -17.39 36.86
CA ASP A 83 -8.62 -16.49 37.33
C ASP A 83 -8.26 -15.90 38.71
N ARG A 84 -9.17 -15.07 39.26
CA ARG A 84 -8.96 -14.44 40.57
C ARG A 84 -8.92 -15.43 41.74
N GLN A 85 -9.43 -16.65 41.58
CA GLN A 85 -9.40 -17.72 42.52
C GLN A 85 -8.12 -18.61 42.39
N GLY A 86 -7.27 -18.31 41.43
CA GLY A 86 -6.05 -19.06 41.17
C GLY A 86 -6.24 -20.32 40.31
N LEU A 87 -7.44 -20.49 39.74
CA LEU A 87 -7.73 -21.66 38.91
C LEU A 87 -7.27 -21.45 37.46
N PRO A 88 -6.69 -22.49 36.83
CA PRO A 88 -6.19 -22.37 35.47
C PRO A 88 -7.34 -22.21 34.45
N VAL A 89 -7.18 -21.26 33.55
CA VAL A 89 -8.09 -21.02 32.44
C VAL A 89 -7.27 -20.97 31.18
N CYS A 90 -7.72 -21.66 30.15
CA CYS A 90 -7.09 -21.67 28.84
C CYS A 90 -7.94 -20.87 27.86
N ILE A 91 -7.34 -19.88 27.21
CA ILE A 91 -8.02 -19.00 26.26
C ILE A 91 -7.23 -18.97 24.94
N ASP A 92 -7.90 -19.22 23.85
CA ASP A 92 -7.36 -19.04 22.51
C ASP A 92 -7.62 -17.62 22.02
N ILE A 93 -6.61 -16.76 22.15
CA ILE A 93 -6.67 -15.35 21.70
C ILE A 93 -6.71 -15.20 20.18
N THR A 94 -6.48 -16.26 19.43
CA THR A 94 -6.51 -16.22 17.95
C THR A 94 -7.92 -16.35 17.37
N GLY A 95 -8.92 -16.68 18.22
CA GLY A 95 -10.31 -16.87 17.83
C GLY A 95 -10.55 -18.03 16.88
N LYS A 96 -9.62 -19.02 16.83
CA LYS A 96 -9.79 -20.22 16.01
C LYS A 96 -10.87 -21.14 16.55
N GLU A 97 -11.36 -22.03 15.72
CA GLU A 97 -12.44 -22.95 16.05
C GLU A 97 -12.03 -23.96 17.12
N GLY A 98 -12.81 -24.02 18.18
CA GLY A 98 -12.75 -24.99 19.26
C GLY A 98 -14.17 -25.41 19.69
N LYS A 99 -14.29 -26.47 20.48
CA LYS A 99 -15.58 -26.93 21.02
C LYS A 99 -16.16 -25.92 22.04
N VAL A 100 -15.29 -25.28 22.79
CA VAL A 100 -15.63 -24.20 23.72
C VAL A 100 -14.99 -22.94 23.18
N LYS A 101 -15.80 -21.92 22.98
CA LYS A 101 -15.36 -20.65 22.41
C LYS A 101 -15.58 -19.53 23.41
N MET A 102 -14.51 -18.91 23.88
CA MET A 102 -14.54 -17.78 24.81
C MET A 102 -14.25 -16.45 24.12
N THR A 103 -13.70 -16.52 22.92
CA THR A 103 -13.35 -15.37 22.07
C THR A 103 -14.08 -15.47 20.74
N ASP A 104 -14.74 -14.38 20.33
CA ASP A 104 -15.47 -14.30 19.04
C ASP A 104 -14.63 -13.69 17.93
N ASN A 105 -13.47 -13.10 18.27
CA ASN A 105 -12.64 -12.34 17.34
C ASN A 105 -11.16 -12.63 17.59
N ALA A 106 -10.36 -12.67 16.53
CA ALA A 106 -8.90 -12.81 16.59
C ALA A 106 -8.18 -11.52 17.03
N ASN A 107 -8.89 -10.38 17.11
CA ASN A 107 -8.32 -9.13 17.57
C ASN A 107 -8.55 -8.97 19.07
N PHE A 108 -7.50 -8.61 19.81
CA PHE A 108 -7.60 -8.32 21.23
C PHE A 108 -6.86 -7.04 21.60
N PHE A 109 -7.23 -6.45 22.70
CA PHE A 109 -6.63 -5.23 23.22
C PHE A 109 -6.24 -5.42 24.68
N CYS A 110 -4.97 -5.19 25.01
CA CYS A 110 -4.43 -5.32 26.36
C CYS A 110 -4.14 -3.95 26.96
N ILE A 111 -4.87 -3.58 28.00
CA ILE A 111 -4.72 -2.32 28.73
C ILE A 111 -4.14 -2.60 30.13
N GLY A 112 -3.27 -1.72 30.57
CA GLY A 112 -2.74 -1.72 31.92
C GLY A 112 -1.82 -0.52 32.16
N PRO A 113 -1.72 -0.02 33.40
CA PRO A 113 -0.77 1.04 33.76
C PRO A 113 0.68 0.56 33.60
N SER A 114 1.62 1.49 33.67
CA SER A 114 3.05 1.15 33.68
C SER A 114 3.36 0.23 34.86
N GLY A 115 4.19 -0.80 34.63
CA GLY A 115 4.54 -1.80 35.65
C GLY A 115 3.48 -2.87 35.93
N SER A 116 2.31 -2.86 35.25
CA SER A 116 1.25 -3.87 35.45
C SER A 116 1.53 -5.26 34.85
N GLY A 117 2.66 -5.43 34.16
CA GLY A 117 3.04 -6.70 33.54
C GLY A 117 2.59 -6.90 32.09
N LYS A 118 2.16 -5.84 31.37
CA LYS A 118 1.75 -5.96 29.95
C LYS A 118 2.80 -6.66 29.08
N SER A 119 4.05 -6.17 29.13
CA SER A 119 5.14 -6.75 28.32
C SER A 119 5.47 -8.18 28.77
N PHE A 120 5.42 -8.46 30.08
CA PHE A 120 5.60 -9.82 30.59
C PHE A 120 4.52 -10.76 30.06
N HIS A 121 3.26 -10.32 30.12
CA HIS A 121 2.14 -11.09 29.58
C HIS A 121 2.30 -11.34 28.08
N MET A 122 2.62 -10.31 27.30
CA MET A 122 2.81 -10.46 25.85
C MET A 122 4.02 -11.35 25.51
N ASN A 123 5.11 -11.30 26.27
CA ASN A 123 6.23 -12.24 26.12
C ASN A 123 5.78 -13.71 26.34
N SER A 124 4.90 -13.95 27.33
CA SER A 124 4.33 -15.29 27.56
C SER A 124 3.45 -15.75 26.40
N VAL A 125 2.60 -14.87 25.86
CA VAL A 125 1.76 -15.17 24.70
C VAL A 125 2.61 -15.47 23.47
N VAL A 126 3.59 -14.63 23.17
CA VAL A 126 4.51 -14.80 22.03
C VAL A 126 5.25 -16.13 22.13
N ARG A 127 5.77 -16.47 23.33
CA ARG A 127 6.44 -17.74 23.56
C ARG A 127 5.54 -18.92 23.19
N GLN A 128 4.31 -18.94 23.68
CA GLN A 128 3.38 -20.04 23.43
C GLN A 128 3.00 -20.15 21.95
N LEU A 129 2.82 -19.01 21.25
CA LEU A 129 2.55 -19.01 19.82
C LEU A 129 3.75 -19.55 19.01
N LEU A 130 4.98 -19.15 19.38
CA LEU A 130 6.20 -19.63 18.71
C LEU A 130 6.42 -21.13 18.91
N GLU A 131 6.12 -21.67 20.10
CA GLU A 131 6.17 -23.10 20.39
C GLU A 131 5.21 -23.91 19.49
N GLN A 132 4.11 -23.29 19.08
CA GLN A 132 3.15 -23.85 18.10
C GLN A 132 3.50 -23.54 16.64
N LYS A 133 4.73 -23.08 16.37
CA LYS A 133 5.23 -22.73 15.03
C LYS A 133 4.40 -21.65 14.33
N THR A 134 3.77 -20.76 15.09
CA THR A 134 3.08 -19.59 14.56
C THR A 134 4.09 -18.52 14.17
N ASP A 135 3.90 -17.90 13.02
CA ASP A 135 4.70 -16.73 12.66
C ASP A 135 4.26 -15.51 13.46
N VAL A 136 5.23 -14.80 14.02
CA VAL A 136 4.99 -13.62 14.85
C VAL A 136 5.76 -12.44 14.28
N VAL A 137 5.04 -11.35 14.01
CA VAL A 137 5.61 -10.05 13.66
C VAL A 137 5.18 -9.04 14.71
N MET A 138 6.15 -8.40 15.33
CA MET A 138 5.92 -7.42 16.40
C MET A 138 6.45 -6.06 16.05
N VAL A 139 5.74 -5.03 16.52
CA VAL A 139 6.22 -3.66 16.53
C VAL A 139 6.24 -3.18 17.97
N ASP A 140 7.40 -2.79 18.45
CA ASP A 140 7.61 -2.37 19.84
C ASP A 140 8.17 -0.94 19.94
N THR A 141 7.86 -0.28 21.04
CA THR A 141 8.33 1.07 21.36
C THR A 141 8.86 1.11 22.79
N GLY A 142 9.65 0.15 23.19
CA GLY A 142 10.11 0.07 24.58
C GLY A 142 11.15 -1.01 24.83
N ASP A 143 11.72 -1.58 23.80
CA ASP A 143 12.83 -2.54 23.84
C ASP A 143 12.54 -3.79 24.73
N SER A 144 11.25 -4.16 24.78
CA SER A 144 10.76 -5.19 25.72
C SER A 144 10.94 -6.63 25.20
N TYR A 145 11.27 -6.81 23.94
CA TYR A 145 11.24 -8.13 23.27
C TYR A 145 12.58 -8.59 22.70
N GLU A 146 13.67 -7.85 22.92
CA GLU A 146 15.01 -8.22 22.45
C GLU A 146 15.43 -9.59 23.01
N GLY A 147 15.21 -9.82 24.32
CA GLY A 147 15.59 -11.06 25.00
C GLY A 147 14.89 -12.29 24.43
N ILE A 148 13.57 -12.23 24.24
CA ILE A 148 12.80 -13.35 23.67
C ILE A 148 13.12 -13.54 22.19
N CYS A 149 13.36 -12.45 21.46
CA CYS A 149 13.77 -12.51 20.05
C CYS A 149 15.10 -13.24 19.90
N GLY A 150 16.10 -12.92 20.73
CA GLY A 150 17.38 -13.60 20.74
C GLY A 150 17.26 -15.09 21.17
N TYR A 151 16.42 -15.42 22.15
CA TYR A 151 16.20 -16.79 22.58
C TYR A 151 15.65 -17.70 21.48
N TYR A 152 14.66 -17.22 20.72
CA TYR A 152 14.06 -17.96 19.61
C TYR A 152 14.79 -17.74 18.27
N LYS A 153 15.97 -17.08 18.27
CA LYS A 153 16.77 -16.76 17.08
C LYS A 153 15.96 -16.01 16.03
N GLY A 154 15.06 -15.12 16.48
CA GLY A 154 14.30 -14.26 15.60
C GLY A 154 15.13 -13.08 15.09
N THR A 155 14.58 -12.36 14.14
CA THR A 155 15.19 -11.17 13.56
C THR A 155 14.74 -9.92 14.32
N TYR A 156 15.68 -9.27 15.02
CA TYR A 156 15.45 -8.02 15.75
C TYR A 156 15.95 -6.83 14.93
N ILE A 157 15.03 -5.98 14.51
CA ILE A 157 15.32 -4.82 13.66
C ILE A 157 15.07 -3.57 14.47
N SER A 158 16.15 -2.89 14.90
CA SER A 158 16.05 -1.60 15.60
C SER A 158 16.49 -0.47 14.71
N TYR A 159 15.81 0.68 14.81
CA TYR A 159 16.21 1.88 14.11
C TYR A 159 17.42 2.53 14.78
N SER A 160 18.43 2.88 13.97
CA SER A 160 19.47 3.85 14.37
C SER A 160 19.79 4.76 13.18
N LYS A 161 20.36 5.94 13.45
CA LYS A 161 20.80 6.85 12.39
C LYS A 161 21.85 6.22 11.47
N GLU A 162 22.67 5.32 12.02
CA GLU A 162 23.72 4.61 11.27
C GLU A 162 23.17 3.38 10.55
N LYS A 163 22.05 2.83 11.03
CA LYS A 163 21.40 1.65 10.49
C LYS A 163 19.88 1.88 10.47
N PRO A 164 19.38 2.71 9.55
CA PRO A 164 17.95 2.98 9.45
C PRO A 164 17.19 1.70 9.10
N ILE A 165 15.95 1.60 9.53
CA ILE A 165 15.03 0.58 9.01
C ILE A 165 14.80 0.92 7.55
N SER A 166 15.35 0.11 6.70
CA SER A 166 15.45 0.35 5.28
C SER A 166 14.70 -0.74 4.52
N MET A 167 13.80 -0.33 3.65
CA MET A 167 13.04 -1.23 2.80
C MET A 167 12.75 -0.56 1.47
N ASN A 168 12.72 -1.37 0.41
CA ASN A 168 12.25 -0.90 -0.89
C ASN A 168 10.80 -1.36 -1.12
N PRO A 169 9.79 -0.54 -0.79
CA PRO A 169 8.40 -0.90 -0.96
C PRO A 169 7.95 -0.91 -2.43
N PHE A 170 8.78 -0.38 -3.35
CA PHE A 170 8.48 -0.36 -4.79
C PHE A 170 8.81 -1.68 -5.49
N LYS A 171 9.58 -2.55 -4.85
CA LYS A 171 9.94 -3.83 -5.43
C LYS A 171 8.73 -4.76 -5.52
N VAL A 172 8.41 -5.20 -6.72
CA VAL A 172 7.27 -6.07 -7.03
C VAL A 172 7.75 -7.12 -8.01
N THR A 173 7.41 -8.38 -7.75
CA THR A 173 7.66 -9.46 -8.71
C THR A 173 6.65 -9.42 -9.85
N LYS A 174 6.97 -10.06 -10.98
CA LYS A 174 6.04 -10.12 -12.10
C LYS A 174 4.74 -10.85 -11.75
N GLU A 175 4.83 -11.88 -10.93
CA GLU A 175 3.67 -12.65 -10.46
C GLU A 175 2.74 -11.80 -9.60
N GLU A 176 3.29 -10.99 -8.68
CA GLU A 176 2.52 -10.04 -7.86
C GLU A 176 1.87 -8.95 -8.71
N TYR A 177 2.59 -8.46 -9.74
CA TYR A 177 2.04 -7.48 -10.68
C TYR A 177 0.87 -8.04 -11.46
N ASP A 178 0.97 -9.27 -11.96
CA ASP A 178 -0.07 -9.90 -12.77
C ASP A 178 -1.31 -10.32 -11.94
N LEU A 179 -1.13 -10.71 -10.67
CA LEU A 179 -2.19 -11.27 -9.83
C LEU A 179 -2.82 -10.28 -8.83
N ASN A 180 -2.02 -9.43 -8.19
CA ASN A 180 -2.44 -8.67 -7.00
C ASN A 180 -2.00 -7.20 -7.00
N PHE A 181 -1.71 -6.61 -8.16
CA PHE A 181 -1.20 -5.24 -8.25
C PHE A 181 -2.10 -4.19 -7.60
N GLY A 182 -3.42 -4.41 -7.56
CA GLY A 182 -4.38 -3.47 -7.01
C GLY A 182 -4.12 -3.08 -5.55
N GLU A 183 -3.77 -4.05 -4.71
CA GLU A 183 -3.47 -3.81 -3.29
C GLU A 183 -2.12 -3.10 -3.12
N LYS A 184 -1.10 -3.54 -3.85
CA LYS A 184 0.23 -2.90 -3.84
C LYS A 184 0.17 -1.46 -4.32
N LYS A 185 -0.59 -1.20 -5.38
CA LYS A 185 -0.85 0.15 -5.88
C LYS A 185 -1.49 1.05 -4.82
N ASN A 186 -2.52 0.55 -4.11
CA ASN A 186 -3.18 1.31 -3.06
C ASN A 186 -2.24 1.59 -1.89
N PHE A 187 -1.40 0.63 -1.52
CA PHE A 187 -0.37 0.80 -0.51
C PHE A 187 0.63 1.90 -0.92
N LEU A 188 1.20 1.83 -2.13
CA LEU A 188 2.15 2.82 -2.63
C LEU A 188 1.53 4.21 -2.75
N LYS A 189 0.26 4.28 -3.17
CA LYS A 189 -0.49 5.52 -3.19
C LYS A 189 -0.59 6.13 -1.79
N SER A 190 -0.95 5.32 -0.78
CA SER A 190 -1.01 5.76 0.62
C SER A 190 0.35 6.21 1.14
N LEU A 191 1.42 5.51 0.81
CA LEU A 191 2.78 5.88 1.16
C LEU A 191 3.18 7.23 0.57
N ILE A 192 2.93 7.43 -0.73
CA ILE A 192 3.26 8.69 -1.41
C ILE A 192 2.46 9.86 -0.82
N PHE A 193 1.17 9.67 -0.53
CA PHE A 193 0.37 10.70 0.11
C PHE A 193 0.79 10.98 1.55
N LEU A 194 1.15 9.97 2.29
CA LEU A 194 1.68 10.14 3.65
C LEU A 194 2.95 11.00 3.64
N ILE A 195 3.84 10.79 2.68
CA ILE A 195 5.04 11.60 2.48
C ILE A 195 4.68 13.02 2.03
N PHE A 196 3.79 13.16 1.04
CA PHE A 196 3.49 14.42 0.39
C PHE A 196 2.57 15.33 1.20
N LYS A 197 1.54 14.78 1.83
CA LYS A 197 0.48 15.50 2.54
C LYS A 197 0.51 15.30 4.05
N GLY A 198 1.23 14.30 4.56
CA GLY A 198 1.17 13.92 5.97
C GLY A 198 -0.24 13.43 6.35
N ASN A 199 -0.90 14.15 7.25
CA ASN A 199 -2.24 13.82 7.72
C ASN A 199 -3.37 14.48 6.89
N ASP A 200 -3.04 15.31 5.91
CA ASP A 200 -4.04 15.99 5.08
C ASP A 200 -4.62 15.04 4.02
N PHE A 201 -5.92 15.17 3.76
CA PHE A 201 -6.56 14.36 2.74
C PHE A 201 -6.24 14.86 1.34
N PRO A 202 -5.85 13.96 0.40
CA PRO A 202 -5.65 14.34 -0.98
C PRO A 202 -6.98 14.71 -1.67
N SER A 203 -6.91 15.65 -2.61
CA SER A 203 -8.02 15.93 -3.49
C SER A 203 -8.27 14.76 -4.45
N LYS A 204 -9.48 14.67 -5.03
CA LYS A 204 -9.80 13.62 -6.03
C LYS A 204 -8.90 13.69 -7.26
N ILE A 205 -8.46 14.89 -7.63
CA ILE A 205 -7.55 15.10 -8.77
C ILE A 205 -6.16 14.58 -8.45
N GLU A 206 -5.64 14.89 -7.26
CA GLU A 206 -4.35 14.38 -6.80
C GLU A 206 -4.38 12.84 -6.70
N ASP A 207 -5.48 12.28 -6.16
CA ASP A 207 -5.64 10.82 -6.07
C ASP A 207 -5.61 10.15 -7.45
N MET A 208 -6.32 10.71 -8.42
CA MET A 208 -6.32 10.21 -9.81
C MET A 208 -4.91 10.31 -10.42
N LEU A 209 -4.25 11.46 -10.27
CA LEU A 209 -2.94 11.73 -10.85
C LEU A 209 -1.85 10.79 -10.30
N ILE A 210 -1.77 10.64 -8.99
CA ILE A 210 -0.79 9.73 -8.36
C ILE A 210 -1.10 8.28 -8.70
N ASN A 211 -2.38 7.87 -8.68
CA ASN A 211 -2.79 6.53 -9.07
C ASN A 211 -2.38 6.20 -10.53
N GLN A 212 -2.61 7.12 -11.45
CA GLN A 212 -2.22 6.97 -12.85
C GLN A 212 -0.70 6.90 -13.00
N THR A 213 0.03 7.76 -12.31
CA THR A 213 1.51 7.78 -12.35
C THR A 213 2.11 6.47 -11.84
N ILE A 214 1.56 5.88 -10.76
CA ILE A 214 2.00 4.57 -10.27
C ILE A 214 1.74 3.48 -11.30
N VAL A 215 0.56 3.43 -11.92
CA VAL A 215 0.24 2.42 -12.93
C VAL A 215 1.20 2.52 -14.11
N GLU A 216 1.38 3.70 -14.67
CA GLU A 216 2.27 3.94 -15.82
C GLU A 216 3.75 3.66 -15.49
N TYR A 217 4.18 3.88 -14.23
CA TYR A 217 5.53 3.54 -13.77
C TYR A 217 5.79 2.03 -13.83
N TYR A 218 4.85 1.21 -13.35
CA TYR A 218 4.99 -0.24 -13.43
C TYR A 218 4.80 -0.80 -14.83
N GLU A 219 3.93 -0.19 -15.64
CA GLU A 219 3.81 -0.51 -17.06
C GLU A 219 5.14 -0.24 -17.81
N ALA A 220 5.78 0.90 -17.53
CA ALA A 220 7.07 1.24 -18.12
C ALA A 220 8.20 0.28 -17.73
N TYR A 221 8.09 -0.39 -16.58
CA TYR A 221 9.03 -1.42 -16.14
C TYR A 221 8.74 -2.80 -16.73
N PHE A 222 7.50 -3.30 -16.59
CA PHE A 222 7.12 -4.66 -17.00
C PHE A 222 6.81 -4.78 -18.49
N GLN A 223 6.34 -3.70 -19.11
CA GLN A 223 5.98 -3.63 -20.52
C GLN A 223 6.64 -2.41 -21.20
N PRO A 224 7.98 -2.37 -21.26
CA PRO A 224 8.68 -1.20 -21.75
C PRO A 224 8.28 -0.91 -23.20
N PHE A 225 7.86 0.32 -23.42
CA PHE A 225 7.49 0.79 -24.75
C PHE A 225 8.69 0.68 -25.70
N THR A 226 8.50 0.08 -26.87
CA THR A 226 9.53 -0.05 -27.90
C THR A 226 9.22 0.83 -29.10
N LYS A 227 8.13 0.57 -29.76
CA LYS A 227 7.62 1.31 -30.94
C LYS A 227 6.13 1.09 -31.09
N PHE A 228 5.41 2.07 -31.66
CA PHE A 228 4.05 1.85 -32.10
C PHE A 228 4.00 0.88 -33.28
N THR A 229 3.01 0.00 -33.28
CA THR A 229 2.68 -0.81 -34.46
C THR A 229 2.08 0.08 -35.53
N GLU A 230 2.12 -0.34 -36.80
CA GLU A 230 1.51 0.43 -37.91
C GLU A 230 0.01 0.72 -37.68
N LYS A 231 -0.71 -0.22 -37.08
CA LYS A 231 -2.13 -0.04 -36.73
C LYS A 231 -2.36 1.03 -35.68
N GLU A 232 -1.49 1.11 -34.68
CA GLU A 232 -1.54 2.15 -33.63
C GLU A 232 -1.14 3.51 -34.19
N ARG A 233 -0.10 3.57 -35.05
CA ARG A 233 0.28 4.80 -35.74
C ARG A 233 -0.86 5.34 -36.60
N GLU A 234 -1.54 4.48 -37.36
CA GLU A 234 -2.68 4.88 -38.15
C GLU A 234 -3.87 5.36 -37.31
N GLY A 235 -4.16 4.70 -36.17
CA GLY A 235 -5.16 5.14 -35.22
C GLY A 235 -4.84 6.52 -34.59
N LEU A 236 -3.56 6.77 -34.29
CA LEU A 236 -3.09 8.07 -33.80
C LEU A 236 -3.17 9.15 -34.89
N ARG A 237 -2.80 8.82 -36.13
CA ARG A 237 -2.96 9.74 -37.28
C ARG A 237 -4.41 10.20 -37.42
N GLN A 238 -5.36 9.28 -37.39
CA GLN A 238 -6.78 9.62 -37.50
C GLN A 238 -7.25 10.52 -36.35
N LYS A 239 -6.86 10.23 -35.11
CA LYS A 239 -7.20 11.05 -33.95
C LYS A 239 -6.61 12.46 -34.06
N LEU A 240 -5.36 12.59 -34.47
CA LEU A 240 -4.69 13.88 -34.62
C LEU A 240 -5.23 14.66 -35.80
N LEU A 241 -5.62 14.01 -36.91
CA LEU A 241 -6.30 14.62 -38.05
C LEU A 241 -7.65 15.24 -37.66
N VAL A 242 -8.44 14.50 -36.84
CA VAL A 242 -9.74 15.00 -36.35
C VAL A 242 -9.55 16.18 -35.39
N ALA A 243 -8.50 16.15 -34.57
CA ALA A 243 -8.18 17.22 -33.61
C ALA A 243 -7.61 18.49 -34.31
N SER A 244 -6.98 18.33 -35.48
CA SER A 244 -6.52 19.47 -36.28
C SER A 244 -7.72 20.07 -37.03
N LYS A 245 -8.02 21.36 -36.78
CA LYS A 245 -9.05 22.12 -37.54
C LYS A 245 -8.56 22.35 -38.96
N MET A 246 -8.81 21.39 -39.85
CA MET A 246 -8.25 21.38 -41.22
C MET A 246 -8.73 22.54 -42.12
N GLU A 247 -9.86 23.17 -41.81
CA GLU A 247 -10.44 24.18 -42.69
C GLU A 247 -9.87 25.61 -42.51
N GLU A 248 -9.44 25.98 -41.31
CA GLU A 248 -8.96 27.34 -41.03
C GLU A 248 -7.53 27.63 -41.53
N ASP A 249 -6.71 26.62 -41.77
CA ASP A 249 -5.30 26.79 -42.17
C ASP A 249 -5.06 26.68 -43.69
N TYR A 250 -6.04 26.17 -44.47
CA TYR A 250 -5.89 25.99 -45.90
C TYR A 250 -5.78 27.34 -46.64
N ASP A 251 -6.61 28.34 -46.28
CA ASP A 251 -6.61 29.66 -46.89
C ASP A 251 -5.34 30.47 -46.63
N LYS A 252 -4.57 30.08 -45.58
CA LYS A 252 -3.26 30.68 -45.24
C LYS A 252 -2.09 30.04 -45.97
N PHE A 253 -2.32 28.96 -46.72
CA PHE A 253 -1.27 28.22 -47.40
C PHE A 253 -0.89 28.97 -48.69
N SER A 254 0.25 29.71 -48.63
CA SER A 254 0.74 30.47 -49.78
C SER A 254 1.28 29.55 -50.89
N HIS A 255 1.02 29.89 -52.12
CA HIS A 255 1.31 29.06 -53.29
C HIS A 255 1.88 29.85 -54.47
N SER A 256 2.62 30.89 -54.19
CA SER A 256 3.39 31.57 -55.24
C SER A 256 4.50 30.66 -55.80
N MET A 257 4.98 30.95 -57.02
CA MET A 257 6.10 30.19 -57.58
C MET A 257 7.37 30.32 -56.73
N GLU A 258 7.59 31.49 -56.11
CA GLU A 258 8.71 31.78 -55.23
C GLU A 258 8.63 30.94 -53.94
N ASP A 259 7.41 30.77 -53.37
CA ASP A 259 7.18 29.91 -52.21
C ASP A 259 7.44 28.43 -52.48
N ILE A 260 7.04 27.96 -53.68
CA ILE A 260 7.31 26.59 -54.13
C ILE A 260 8.81 26.35 -54.29
N ASP A 261 9.54 27.29 -54.88
CA ASP A 261 10.99 27.21 -55.03
C ASP A 261 11.70 27.29 -53.68
N ALA A 262 11.19 28.08 -52.74
CA ALA A 262 11.70 28.11 -51.37
C ALA A 262 11.51 26.75 -50.65
N GLN A 263 10.30 26.18 -50.75
CA GLN A 263 9.98 24.87 -50.15
C GLN A 263 10.75 23.71 -50.79
N ILE A 264 11.04 23.76 -52.09
CA ILE A 264 11.91 22.76 -52.76
C ILE A 264 13.33 22.85 -52.19
N ARG A 265 13.87 24.08 -52.07
CA ARG A 265 15.22 24.31 -51.53
C ARG A 265 15.33 23.87 -50.09
N GLU A 266 14.30 24.10 -49.28
CA GLU A 266 14.25 23.63 -47.88
C GLU A 266 14.22 22.12 -47.81
N ALA A 267 13.34 21.42 -48.55
CA ALA A 267 13.25 19.97 -48.58
C ALA A 267 14.54 19.29 -49.12
N GLU A 268 15.27 19.95 -50.01
CA GLU A 268 16.55 19.48 -50.53
C GLU A 268 17.70 19.69 -49.54
N ARG A 269 17.67 20.77 -48.72
CA ARG A 269 18.60 20.99 -47.61
C ARG A 269 18.41 19.97 -46.53
N ASP A 270 17.17 19.69 -46.11
CA ASP A 270 16.84 18.69 -45.11
C ASP A 270 17.32 17.29 -45.55
N LYS A 271 17.15 16.97 -46.84
CA LYS A 271 17.69 15.72 -47.42
C LYS A 271 19.20 15.62 -47.35
N GLN A 272 19.93 16.75 -47.45
CA GLN A 272 21.43 16.75 -47.34
C GLN A 272 21.88 16.70 -45.86
N ALA A 273 21.13 17.29 -44.94
CA ALA A 273 21.42 17.27 -43.51
C ALA A 273 21.15 15.88 -42.87
N GLU A 274 20.12 15.20 -43.36
CA GLU A 274 19.72 13.83 -42.90
C GLU A 274 20.34 12.72 -43.72
N SER A 275 21.57 12.86 -44.17
CA SER A 275 22.29 11.94 -45.12
C SER A 275 22.40 10.47 -44.61
N ARG A 276 21.66 10.04 -43.62
CA ARG A 276 21.57 8.65 -43.12
C ARG A 276 20.15 8.15 -42.82
N ALA A 277 19.12 8.96 -42.86
CA ALA A 277 17.76 8.53 -42.64
C ALA A 277 17.02 8.35 -43.97
N LEU A 278 16.35 7.21 -44.14
CA LEU A 278 15.43 6.96 -45.26
C LEU A 278 14.34 8.03 -45.20
N MET A 279 14.23 8.83 -46.27
CA MET A 279 13.18 9.84 -46.43
C MET A 279 11.81 9.20 -46.25
N LEU A 280 10.95 9.77 -45.39
CA LEU A 280 9.59 9.28 -45.19
C LEU A 280 8.83 9.28 -46.54
N PRO A 281 8.01 8.27 -46.85
CA PRO A 281 7.24 8.19 -48.08
C PRO A 281 6.44 9.45 -48.38
N ALA A 282 5.89 10.11 -47.35
CA ALA A 282 5.15 11.37 -47.46
C ALA A 282 6.03 12.55 -47.88
N GLU A 283 7.27 12.64 -47.38
CA GLU A 283 8.22 13.69 -47.75
C GLU A 283 8.69 13.56 -49.22
N ALA A 284 8.97 12.32 -49.63
CA ALA A 284 9.30 12.02 -51.02
C ALA A 284 8.15 12.38 -51.96
N ARG A 285 6.89 12.10 -51.56
CA ARG A 285 5.68 12.47 -52.31
C ARG A 285 5.51 13.97 -52.37
N ARG A 286 5.72 14.68 -51.26
CA ARG A 286 5.69 16.15 -51.21
C ARG A 286 6.66 16.78 -52.17
N LEU A 287 7.91 16.36 -52.19
CA LEU A 287 8.95 16.89 -53.08
C LEU A 287 8.61 16.64 -54.57
N LYS A 288 8.04 15.48 -54.88
CA LYS A 288 7.56 15.16 -56.23
C LYS A 288 6.44 16.09 -56.66
N LEU A 289 5.45 16.34 -55.81
CA LEU A 289 4.32 17.24 -56.07
C LEU A 289 4.80 18.69 -56.25
N LEU A 290 5.72 19.16 -55.40
CA LEU A 290 6.32 20.50 -55.53
C LEU A 290 7.02 20.69 -56.86
N ARG A 291 7.79 19.71 -57.31
CA ARG A 291 8.44 19.78 -58.64
C ARG A 291 7.44 19.76 -59.80
N GLN A 292 6.36 18.97 -59.65
CA GLN A 292 5.28 18.98 -60.66
C GLN A 292 4.52 20.33 -60.70
N CYS A 293 4.20 20.91 -59.55
CA CYS A 293 3.62 22.23 -59.46
C CYS A 293 4.51 23.30 -60.13
N ARG A 294 5.83 23.25 -59.84
CA ARG A 294 6.78 24.19 -60.48
C ARG A 294 6.78 24.10 -61.99
N SER A 295 6.77 22.91 -62.57
CA SER A 295 6.72 22.72 -64.03
C SER A 295 5.42 23.24 -64.65
N LEU A 296 4.28 23.09 -63.93
CA LEU A 296 2.98 23.58 -64.38
C LEU A 296 2.87 25.12 -64.26
N TYR A 297 3.48 25.73 -63.22
CA TYR A 297 3.56 27.17 -63.12
C TYR A 297 4.42 27.77 -64.22
N ALA A 298 5.51 27.17 -64.61
CA ALA A 298 6.34 27.56 -65.69
C ALA A 298 5.55 27.52 -67.02
N LEU A 299 4.74 26.47 -67.24
CA LEU A 299 3.86 26.36 -68.43
C LEU A 299 2.75 27.40 -68.44
N ALA A 300 2.16 27.73 -67.28
CA ALA A 300 1.12 28.73 -67.16
C ALA A 300 1.62 30.17 -67.43
N GLN A 301 2.91 30.45 -67.22
CA GLN A 301 3.58 31.71 -67.43
C GLN A 301 4.22 31.82 -68.84
N ASP A 302 4.33 30.75 -69.61
CA ASP A 302 4.94 30.73 -70.94
C ASP A 302 4.07 31.52 -71.93
N GLU A 303 4.65 32.52 -72.56
CA GLU A 303 3.97 33.36 -73.56
C GLU A 303 3.56 32.60 -74.83
N ALA A 304 4.26 31.51 -75.15
CA ALA A 304 4.03 30.65 -76.28
C ALA A 304 2.86 29.66 -76.12
N ALA A 305 2.41 29.41 -74.88
CA ALA A 305 1.34 28.48 -74.62
C ALA A 305 -0.05 29.01 -74.91
N SER A 306 -0.92 28.17 -75.45
CA SER A 306 -2.30 28.50 -75.75
C SER A 306 -3.13 28.81 -74.54
N LYS A 307 -4.16 29.64 -74.63
CA LYS A 307 -5.06 29.99 -73.53
C LYS A 307 -5.66 28.74 -72.83
N GLY A 308 -6.04 27.73 -73.65
CA GLY A 308 -6.62 26.48 -73.13
C GLY A 308 -5.62 25.60 -72.33
N GLU A 309 -4.34 25.64 -72.69
CA GLU A 309 -3.28 24.96 -72.00
C GLU A 309 -2.97 25.61 -70.63
N LYS A 310 -2.97 26.98 -70.63
CA LYS A 310 -2.81 27.75 -69.37
C LYS A 310 -3.92 27.49 -68.35
N GLU A 311 -5.19 27.50 -68.84
CA GLU A 311 -6.35 27.21 -67.97
C GLU A 311 -6.33 25.81 -67.43
N ARG A 312 -5.96 24.80 -68.22
CA ARG A 312 -5.77 23.39 -67.73
C ARG A 312 -4.63 23.27 -66.73
N ALA A 313 -3.51 23.94 -66.96
CA ALA A 313 -2.39 23.93 -66.02
C ALA A 313 -2.78 24.51 -64.65
N LEU A 314 -3.52 25.64 -64.62
CA LEU A 314 -4.02 26.28 -63.42
C LEU A 314 -5.02 25.38 -62.66
N GLN A 315 -5.89 24.65 -63.36
CA GLN A 315 -6.83 23.73 -62.76
C GLN A 315 -6.11 22.52 -62.12
N ILE A 316 -5.06 22.01 -62.75
CA ILE A 316 -4.23 20.92 -62.21
C ILE A 316 -3.44 21.41 -60.98
N ILE A 317 -2.89 22.64 -61.03
CA ILE A 317 -2.20 23.25 -59.89
C ILE A 317 -3.10 23.33 -58.67
N GLU A 318 -4.38 23.71 -58.83
CA GLU A 318 -5.31 23.81 -57.71
C GLU A 318 -5.58 22.44 -57.05
N ASN A 319 -5.66 21.37 -57.84
CA ASN A 319 -5.75 20.02 -57.30
C ASN A 319 -4.49 19.61 -56.55
N TYR A 320 -3.30 19.95 -57.10
CA TYR A 320 -2.03 19.66 -56.45
C TYR A 320 -1.81 20.48 -55.17
N LYS A 321 -2.35 21.69 -55.10
CA LYS A 321 -2.34 22.49 -53.85
C LYS A 321 -3.05 21.78 -52.71
N LYS A 322 -4.24 21.21 -52.94
CA LYS A 322 -4.97 20.41 -51.96
C LYS A 322 -4.18 19.17 -51.52
N GLU A 323 -3.57 18.49 -52.47
CA GLU A 323 -2.75 17.32 -52.20
C GLU A 323 -1.46 17.68 -51.42
N LEU A 324 -0.82 18.81 -51.73
CA LEU A 324 0.33 19.34 -51.00
C LEU A 324 -0.02 19.72 -49.55
N TYR A 325 -1.18 20.37 -49.35
CA TYR A 325 -1.66 20.71 -48.01
C TYR A 325 -1.88 19.48 -47.19
N ASN A 326 -2.65 18.50 -47.70
CA ASN A 326 -2.91 17.24 -47.00
C ASN A 326 -1.61 16.49 -46.67
N ASN A 327 -0.65 16.46 -47.59
CA ASN A 327 0.63 15.80 -47.39
C ASN A 327 1.49 16.52 -46.34
N SER A 328 1.45 17.87 -46.31
CA SER A 328 2.14 18.66 -45.28
C SER A 328 1.57 18.42 -43.88
N MET A 329 0.25 18.26 -43.76
CA MET A 329 -0.42 17.93 -42.50
C MET A 329 -0.04 16.53 -42.03
N LEU A 330 -0.01 15.56 -42.94
CA LEU A 330 0.43 14.19 -42.58
C LEU A 330 1.88 14.16 -42.07
N ILE A 331 2.79 14.93 -42.70
CA ILE A 331 4.18 15.04 -42.23
C ILE A 331 4.24 15.66 -40.81
N LYS A 332 3.46 16.72 -40.54
CA LYS A 332 3.39 17.33 -39.20
C LYS A 332 2.89 16.32 -38.16
N ILE A 333 1.84 15.57 -38.49
CA ILE A 333 1.25 14.56 -37.62
C ILE A 333 2.23 13.42 -37.37
N ASP A 334 2.92 12.93 -38.41
CA ASP A 334 3.94 11.90 -38.25
C ASP A 334 5.11 12.34 -37.34
N LYS A 335 5.56 13.60 -37.49
CA LYS A 335 6.56 14.20 -36.57
C LYS A 335 6.03 14.29 -35.13
N GLN A 336 4.76 14.58 -34.93
CA GLN A 336 4.14 14.55 -33.58
C GLN A 336 4.08 13.13 -33.02
N ILE A 337 3.74 12.14 -33.85
CA ILE A 337 3.73 10.73 -33.43
C ILE A 337 5.14 10.28 -33.06
N ASP A 338 6.16 10.63 -33.86
CA ASP A 338 7.56 10.29 -33.57
C ASP A 338 8.05 10.95 -32.26
N HIS A 339 7.60 12.19 -32.00
CA HIS A 339 7.89 12.87 -30.75
C HIS A 339 7.22 12.16 -29.54
N ILE A 340 5.97 11.72 -29.68
CA ILE A 340 5.26 10.93 -28.66
C ILE A 340 5.96 9.58 -28.43
N GLU A 341 6.42 8.91 -29.50
CA GLU A 341 7.21 7.68 -29.39
C GLU A 341 8.51 7.91 -28.60
N GLU A 342 9.19 8.98 -28.90
CA GLU A 342 10.45 9.31 -28.21
C GLU A 342 10.23 9.64 -26.74
N GLN A 343 9.19 10.42 -26.42
CA GLN A 343 8.80 10.69 -25.04
C GLN A 343 8.48 9.40 -24.27
N LYS A 344 7.68 8.50 -24.85
CA LYS A 344 7.36 7.20 -24.23
C LYS A 344 8.60 6.32 -24.06
N ARG A 345 9.56 6.37 -24.97
CA ARG A 345 10.82 5.61 -24.89
C ARG A 345 11.74 6.15 -23.79
N ARG A 346 11.74 7.46 -23.55
CA ARG A 346 12.51 8.09 -22.45
C ARG A 346 12.00 7.69 -21.09
N LEU A 347 10.70 7.48 -20.93
CA LEU A 347 10.03 7.05 -19.68
C LEU A 347 10.33 5.59 -19.29
N LYS A 348 11.44 5.00 -19.74
CA LYS A 348 11.82 3.63 -19.41
C LYS A 348 12.35 3.51 -18.00
N VAL A 349 11.68 2.71 -17.17
CA VAL A 349 12.12 2.33 -15.83
C VAL A 349 13.06 1.12 -15.92
N ARG A 350 14.21 1.15 -15.26
CA ARG A 350 15.21 0.07 -15.28
C ARG A 350 15.20 -0.77 -14.01
N GLU A 351 14.87 -0.17 -12.89
CA GLU A 351 14.77 -0.80 -11.59
C GLU A 351 13.56 -0.26 -10.82
N LEU A 352 13.02 -1.06 -9.93
CA LEU A 352 11.90 -0.65 -9.08
C LEU A 352 12.44 -0.15 -7.75
N SER A 353 12.43 1.18 -7.55
CA SER A 353 12.85 1.86 -6.33
C SER A 353 12.11 3.18 -6.17
N PHE A 354 12.16 3.79 -4.98
CA PHE A 354 11.64 5.14 -4.80
C PHE A 354 12.37 6.14 -5.69
N ASN A 355 13.69 6.00 -5.86
CA ASN A 355 14.48 6.89 -6.70
C ASN A 355 13.97 6.89 -8.15
N SER A 356 13.79 5.72 -8.73
CA SER A 356 13.31 5.60 -10.11
C SER A 356 11.84 6.07 -10.25
N TYR A 357 11.00 5.82 -9.24
CA TYR A 357 9.64 6.37 -9.21
C TYR A 357 9.64 7.91 -9.15
N TYR A 358 10.47 8.50 -8.31
CA TYR A 358 10.59 9.96 -8.19
C TYR A 358 11.01 10.60 -9.52
N GLU A 359 12.05 10.07 -10.17
CA GLU A 359 12.49 10.54 -11.49
C GLU A 359 11.38 10.41 -12.54
N PHE A 360 10.72 9.27 -12.59
CA PHE A 360 9.59 9.01 -13.48
C PHE A 360 8.43 9.98 -13.23
N ALA A 361 8.06 10.19 -11.98
CA ALA A 361 6.96 11.07 -11.59
C ALA A 361 7.23 12.53 -11.98
N LEU A 362 8.45 13.03 -11.76
CA LEU A 362 8.84 14.39 -12.14
C LEU A 362 8.81 14.63 -13.65
N GLU A 363 9.06 13.62 -14.46
CA GLU A 363 8.95 13.72 -15.93
C GLU A 363 7.50 13.54 -16.41
N ARG A 364 6.76 12.61 -15.82
CA ARG A 364 5.43 12.22 -16.29
C ARG A 364 4.28 13.10 -15.79
N ILE A 365 4.31 13.51 -14.52
CA ILE A 365 3.23 14.34 -13.94
C ILE A 365 2.99 15.65 -14.73
N PRO A 366 4.02 16.43 -15.10
CA PRO A 366 3.81 17.64 -15.91
C PRO A 366 3.13 17.37 -17.24
N GLN A 367 3.40 16.23 -17.87
CA GLN A 367 2.79 15.83 -19.13
C GLN A 367 1.29 15.54 -18.95
N ILE A 368 0.91 14.80 -17.90
CA ILE A 368 -0.48 14.51 -17.57
C ILE A 368 -1.22 15.81 -17.24
N VAL A 369 -0.63 16.66 -16.41
CA VAL A 369 -1.18 17.97 -16.02
C VAL A 369 -1.48 18.83 -17.26
N ALA A 370 -0.57 18.87 -18.23
CA ALA A 370 -0.75 19.60 -19.48
C ALA A 370 -1.82 18.97 -20.38
N GLN A 371 -1.88 17.65 -20.47
CA GLN A 371 -2.86 16.91 -21.29
C GLN A 371 -4.27 17.05 -20.74
N GLU A 372 -4.46 16.85 -19.44
CA GLU A 372 -5.76 16.86 -18.77
C GLU A 372 -6.20 18.29 -18.34
N LYS A 373 -5.33 19.28 -18.51
CA LYS A 373 -5.55 20.70 -18.11
C LYS A 373 -5.95 20.84 -16.64
N ILE A 374 -5.35 20.04 -15.76
CA ILE A 374 -5.56 20.05 -14.31
C ILE A 374 -4.54 20.92 -13.60
N GLN A 375 -4.83 21.30 -12.33
CA GLN A 375 -3.87 22.02 -11.49
C GLN A 375 -3.23 21.07 -10.50
N PHE A 376 -1.90 21.03 -10.47
CA PHE A 376 -1.12 20.28 -9.49
C PHE A 376 0.19 21.01 -9.19
N ASN A 377 0.56 21.11 -7.90
CA ASN A 377 1.79 21.77 -7.50
C ASN A 377 2.97 20.79 -7.54
N ILE A 378 3.55 20.62 -8.72
CA ILE A 378 4.70 19.73 -8.93
C ILE A 378 5.95 20.19 -8.16
N ARG A 379 6.08 21.48 -7.87
CA ARG A 379 7.25 22.02 -7.14
C ARG A 379 7.23 21.57 -5.68
N ASP A 380 6.08 21.67 -5.01
CA ASP A 380 5.92 21.21 -3.64
C ASP A 380 6.09 19.68 -3.56
N PHE A 381 5.48 18.95 -4.50
CA PHE A 381 5.65 17.51 -4.61
C PHE A 381 7.13 17.12 -4.72
N ALA A 382 7.85 17.75 -5.66
CA ALA A 382 9.28 17.50 -5.85
C ALA A 382 10.10 17.85 -4.61
N ALA A 383 9.84 19.00 -3.99
CA ALA A 383 10.60 19.46 -2.82
C ALA A 383 10.41 18.55 -1.60
N ILE A 384 9.17 18.13 -1.33
CA ILE A 384 8.84 17.30 -0.17
C ILE A 384 9.41 15.88 -0.35
N LEU A 385 9.23 15.27 -1.52
CA LEU A 385 9.70 13.90 -1.77
C LEU A 385 11.23 13.82 -1.90
N LYS A 386 11.91 14.92 -2.18
CA LYS A 386 13.37 14.98 -2.34
C LYS A 386 14.16 14.46 -1.14
N GLN A 387 13.60 14.55 0.08
CA GLN A 387 14.27 14.05 1.29
C GLN A 387 14.50 12.52 1.26
N PHE A 388 13.70 11.77 0.49
CA PHE A 388 13.83 10.32 0.30
C PHE A 388 14.58 9.95 -0.99
N TYR A 389 14.92 10.94 -1.81
CA TYR A 389 15.67 10.75 -3.05
C TYR A 389 17.19 10.80 -2.79
N ARG A 390 17.98 10.38 -3.78
CA ARG A 390 19.45 10.35 -3.73
C ARG A 390 20.05 11.61 -3.14
N GLY A 391 20.89 11.47 -2.10
CA GLY A 391 21.49 12.56 -1.35
C GLY A 391 20.56 13.25 -0.35
N GLY A 392 19.32 12.78 -0.20
CA GLY A 392 18.40 13.23 0.83
C GLY A 392 18.67 12.58 2.18
N GLU A 393 18.23 13.23 3.28
CA GLU A 393 18.46 12.75 4.65
C GLU A 393 17.86 11.36 4.92
N LEU A 394 16.74 11.02 4.27
CA LEU A 394 15.98 9.77 4.43
C LEU A 394 16.12 8.83 3.21
N GLU A 395 17.13 9.02 2.36
CA GLU A 395 17.34 8.21 1.16
C GLU A 395 17.28 6.70 1.44
N MET A 396 17.95 6.25 2.49
CA MET A 396 18.08 4.83 2.82
C MET A 396 16.75 4.19 3.23
N THR A 397 15.78 4.96 3.69
CA THR A 397 14.51 4.44 4.21
C THR A 397 13.68 3.70 3.14
N LEU A 398 13.70 4.18 1.88
CA LEU A 398 12.84 3.67 0.80
C LEU A 398 13.59 3.04 -0.38
N ASN A 399 14.93 3.04 -0.36
CA ASN A 399 15.73 2.65 -1.52
C ASN A 399 16.66 1.46 -1.29
N SER A 400 16.74 0.93 -0.08
CA SER A 400 17.61 -0.21 0.21
C SER A 400 16.84 -1.51 0.23
N ASP A 401 17.36 -2.51 -0.45
CA ASP A 401 16.88 -3.87 -0.28
C ASP A 401 17.24 -4.36 1.12
N LEU A 402 16.27 -4.88 1.84
CA LEU A 402 16.55 -5.66 3.04
C LEU A 402 17.27 -6.94 2.63
N ASP A 403 18.50 -7.09 3.12
CA ASP A 403 19.32 -8.30 2.90
C ASP A 403 18.77 -9.55 3.59
N VAL A 404 17.63 -9.45 4.25
CA VAL A 404 17.08 -10.53 5.06
C VAL A 404 15.85 -11.10 4.37
N ASN A 405 15.81 -12.43 4.26
CA ASN A 405 14.62 -13.20 3.89
C ASN A 405 13.55 -13.10 4.99
N LEU A 406 13.09 -11.88 5.30
CA LEU A 406 12.10 -11.61 6.34
C LEU A 406 10.83 -12.47 6.18
N PHE A 407 10.54 -12.86 4.95
CA PHE A 407 9.35 -13.69 4.68
C PHE A 407 9.47 -15.12 5.20
N ASP A 408 10.68 -15.65 5.32
CA ASP A 408 10.93 -17.01 5.82
C ASP A 408 11.18 -17.04 7.34
N GLU A 409 11.47 -15.88 7.96
CA GLU A 409 11.68 -15.77 9.40
C GLU A 409 10.40 -16.03 10.19
N GLN A 410 10.45 -16.89 11.21
CA GLN A 410 9.30 -17.18 12.06
C GLN A 410 8.97 -16.03 13.02
N PHE A 411 9.99 -15.35 13.54
CA PHE A 411 9.84 -14.28 14.52
C PHE A 411 10.59 -13.03 14.11
N ILE A 412 9.86 -11.93 13.96
CA ILE A 412 10.40 -10.61 13.58
C ILE A 412 9.94 -9.59 14.60
N VAL A 413 10.87 -8.80 15.12
CA VAL A 413 10.58 -7.66 16.01
C VAL A 413 11.12 -6.39 15.38
N PHE A 414 10.27 -5.40 15.19
CA PHE A 414 10.63 -4.04 14.80
C PHE A 414 10.60 -3.14 16.02
N GLU A 415 11.77 -2.69 16.47
CA GLU A 415 11.91 -1.73 17.56
C GLU A 415 12.00 -0.31 16.99
N ILE A 416 10.98 0.50 17.27
CA ILE A 416 10.82 1.83 16.71
C ILE A 416 10.76 2.95 17.75
N ASP A 417 11.20 2.70 18.99
CA ASP A 417 11.20 3.70 20.07
C ASP A 417 11.94 4.98 19.70
N LYS A 418 13.08 4.83 19.00
CA LYS A 418 13.92 5.98 18.62
C LYS A 418 13.29 6.92 17.59
N ILE A 419 12.26 6.48 16.90
CA ILE A 419 11.56 7.29 15.89
C ILE A 419 10.11 7.61 16.28
N LYS A 420 9.64 7.18 17.44
CA LYS A 420 8.23 7.33 17.87
C LYS A 420 7.74 8.78 17.90
N ASP A 421 8.66 9.70 18.17
CA ASP A 421 8.39 11.15 18.27
C ASP A 421 8.65 11.89 16.93
N ASP A 422 9.10 11.19 15.88
CA ASP A 422 9.31 11.76 14.55
C ASP A 422 8.00 11.72 13.74
N PRO A 423 7.40 12.89 13.47
CA PRO A 423 6.08 12.95 12.83
C PRO A 423 6.08 12.50 11.35
N VAL A 424 7.25 12.45 10.71
CA VAL A 424 7.41 12.04 9.31
C VAL A 424 7.81 10.59 9.21
N LEU A 425 8.84 10.19 9.93
CA LEU A 425 9.47 8.89 9.79
C LEU A 425 8.64 7.77 10.43
N PHE A 426 8.06 8.03 11.61
CA PHE A 426 7.29 7.03 12.35
C PHE A 426 6.10 6.47 11.54
N PRO A 427 5.19 7.28 10.97
CA PRO A 427 4.07 6.76 10.21
C PRO A 427 4.52 5.99 8.94
N ILE A 428 5.60 6.43 8.29
CA ILE A 428 6.14 5.79 7.08
C ILE A 428 6.70 4.40 7.42
N VAL A 429 7.49 4.30 8.48
CA VAL A 429 8.08 3.02 8.92
C VAL A 429 6.97 2.05 9.35
N VAL A 430 5.96 2.51 10.10
CA VAL A 430 4.81 1.67 10.47
C VAL A 430 4.08 1.16 9.23
N LEU A 431 3.83 2.02 8.24
CA LEU A 431 3.18 1.62 6.99
C LEU A 431 3.98 0.57 6.23
N ILE A 432 5.31 0.72 6.18
CA ILE A 432 6.21 -0.25 5.55
C ILE A 432 6.18 -1.59 6.27
N ILE A 433 6.23 -1.60 7.61
CA ILE A 433 6.13 -2.83 8.42
C ILE A 433 4.80 -3.55 8.13
N MET A 434 3.70 -2.80 8.00
CA MET A 434 2.40 -3.37 7.62
C MET A 434 2.44 -4.03 6.23
N ASP A 435 3.12 -3.44 5.26
CA ASP A 435 3.27 -4.05 3.93
C ASP A 435 4.06 -5.37 4.00
N VAL A 436 5.16 -5.42 4.76
CA VAL A 436 5.94 -6.65 5.00
C VAL A 436 5.06 -7.73 5.61
N PHE A 437 4.29 -7.38 6.63
CA PHE A 437 3.39 -8.34 7.28
C PHE A 437 2.35 -8.90 6.30
N LEU A 438 1.71 -8.03 5.51
CA LEU A 438 0.72 -8.44 4.51
C LEU A 438 1.33 -9.33 3.42
N GLN A 439 2.53 -9.00 2.93
CA GLN A 439 3.25 -9.82 1.96
C GLN A 439 3.60 -11.20 2.53
N LYS A 440 4.12 -11.25 3.76
CA LYS A 440 4.41 -12.51 4.46
C LYS A 440 3.17 -13.39 4.58
N MET A 441 2.03 -12.82 4.98
CA MET A 441 0.77 -13.56 5.06
C MET A 441 0.34 -14.16 3.71
N ARG A 442 0.55 -13.44 2.61
CA ARG A 442 0.17 -13.92 1.27
C ARG A 442 1.05 -15.06 0.80
N ILE A 443 2.36 -14.92 0.94
CA ILE A 443 3.32 -15.96 0.56
C ILE A 443 3.03 -17.27 1.31
N LYS A 444 2.68 -17.19 2.59
CA LYS A 444 2.38 -18.38 3.40
C LYS A 444 0.99 -18.96 3.22
N LYS A 445 0.00 -18.16 2.80
CA LYS A 445 -1.34 -18.71 2.43
C LYS A 445 -1.32 -19.54 1.15
N GLY A 446 -0.34 -19.36 0.30
CA GLY A 446 -0.14 -20.16 -0.92
C GLY A 446 0.63 -21.47 -0.69
N ARG A 447 1.15 -21.71 0.52
CA ARG A 447 1.84 -22.93 0.94
C ARG A 447 0.98 -23.66 1.95
#